data_26d2b674a75d634c811cea2e6a1ea9c2
#
_entry.id   26d2b674a75d634c811cea2e6a1ea9c2
#
_cell.length_a   1.000
_cell.length_b   1.000
_cell.length_c   1.000
_cell.angle_alpha   90.00
_cell.angle_beta   90.00
_cell.angle_gamma   90.00
#
_symmetry.space_group_name_H-M   'P 1'
#
loop_
_entity.id
_entity.type
_entity.pdbx_description
1 polymer ?
#
loop_
_entity_poly.entity_id
_entity_poly.type
_entity_poly.pdbx_seq_one_letter_code
_entity_poly.pdbx_strand_id
1 'polypeptide(L)'
;LDVDVDREYAQADPIGFLQQAQNKTLVIDEAQRAPNLALAMKRVIDLDRRPGRYAITGSTDLLTLPGVSDSLAGRAESLRLYGLSQGELANRSTPEDWVHWILSVTSSTTIDSVGEHYQHENIAHPEQQRSIVIAGGYPEPLKREPGRRRDRWFSSYLERLATHDARELAGSSDYAEYLQPLLKILASQGQAELVKAKVARNLGISETALTDYLQLAERMYLVDSIPGWGIGFTNRSVKRPKISVSDTGIAAFLSGLTVQKSLKSGGFELYGALLEAFIVGELRKQQTWSTERYSIAHFRQRNEEIDIVVELADGRVILIEVKSSHDVDARAWKHLKTIGSQLGQRVAATVVIYLGDKALRFHDDGHTIFVLPVTSLWQHPEPRQG
;
A
#
# COMPACT_ATOMS: atom_id res chain seq x y z
N LEU A 1 10.06 -24.66 -0.88
CA LEU A 1 11.40 -25.16 -0.59
C LEU A 1 11.77 -25.13 0.91
N ASP A 2 10.75 -25.16 1.78
CA ASP A 2 10.93 -25.30 3.23
C ASP A 2 11.41 -26.70 3.64
N VAL A 3 11.01 -27.70 2.88
CA VAL A 3 11.42 -29.10 3.12
C VAL A 3 12.83 -29.33 2.58
N ASP A 4 13.73 -29.83 3.42
CA ASP A 4 15.15 -29.99 3.08
C ASP A 4 15.37 -30.88 1.85
N VAL A 5 14.65 -31.99 1.74
CA VAL A 5 14.76 -32.93 0.60
C VAL A 5 14.39 -32.26 -0.72
N ASP A 6 13.32 -31.46 -0.76
CA ASP A 6 12.92 -30.75 -1.96
C ASP A 6 13.92 -29.66 -2.34
N ARG A 7 14.48 -28.97 -1.34
CA ARG A 7 15.51 -27.97 -1.52
C ARG A 7 16.81 -28.56 -2.03
N GLU A 8 17.26 -29.67 -1.46
CA GLU A 8 18.46 -30.39 -1.90
C GLU A 8 18.30 -30.91 -3.34
N TYR A 9 17.13 -31.44 -3.69
CA TYR A 9 16.83 -31.86 -5.08
C TYR A 9 16.87 -30.67 -6.02
N ALA A 10 16.20 -29.57 -5.69
CA ALA A 10 16.18 -28.36 -6.51
C ALA A 10 17.59 -27.74 -6.71
N GLN A 11 18.49 -27.89 -5.74
CA GLN A 11 19.86 -27.43 -5.82
C GLN A 11 20.78 -28.40 -6.59
N ALA A 12 20.60 -29.71 -6.42
CA ALA A 12 21.44 -30.73 -7.04
C ALA A 12 21.11 -30.93 -8.53
N ASP A 13 19.83 -30.98 -8.87
CA ASP A 13 19.36 -31.10 -10.26
C ASP A 13 18.19 -30.12 -10.56
N PRO A 14 18.49 -28.84 -10.72
CA PRO A 14 17.45 -27.83 -10.94
C PRO A 14 16.65 -28.06 -12.24
N ILE A 15 17.22 -28.66 -13.27
CA ILE A 15 16.49 -28.95 -14.52
C ILE A 15 15.51 -30.10 -14.30
N GLY A 16 15.95 -31.21 -13.72
CA GLY A 16 15.07 -32.34 -13.38
C GLY A 16 13.96 -31.94 -12.43
N PHE A 17 14.27 -31.10 -11.42
CA PHE A 17 13.26 -30.54 -10.52
C PHE A 17 12.18 -29.74 -11.28
N LEU A 18 12.55 -28.90 -12.25
CA LEU A 18 11.61 -28.11 -13.04
C LEU A 18 10.81 -28.95 -14.05
N GLN A 19 11.31 -30.11 -14.46
CA GLN A 19 10.65 -30.97 -15.45
C GLN A 19 9.66 -31.96 -14.84
N GLN A 20 9.60 -32.11 -13.50
CA GLN A 20 8.73 -33.08 -12.86
C GLN A 20 7.22 -32.85 -13.06
N ALA A 21 6.80 -31.64 -13.44
CA ALA A 21 5.41 -31.26 -13.66
C ALA A 21 5.09 -31.00 -15.15
N GLN A 22 5.33 -31.96 -16.03
CA GLN A 22 5.31 -31.83 -17.50
C GLN A 22 4.07 -31.14 -18.09
N ASN A 23 2.87 -31.41 -17.57
CA ASN A 23 1.62 -30.88 -18.12
C ASN A 23 0.78 -30.11 -17.07
N LYS A 24 1.39 -29.73 -15.95
CA LYS A 24 0.76 -28.98 -14.87
C LYS A 24 1.62 -27.75 -14.53
N THR A 25 1.02 -26.81 -13.84
CA THR A 25 1.77 -25.70 -13.26
C THR A 25 2.55 -26.22 -12.05
N LEU A 26 3.88 -26.06 -12.06
CA LEU A 26 4.72 -26.31 -10.90
C LEU A 26 4.72 -25.06 -10.02
N VAL A 27 4.20 -25.22 -8.80
CA VAL A 27 4.25 -24.15 -7.78
C VAL A 27 5.49 -24.37 -6.91
N ILE A 28 6.37 -23.36 -6.85
CA ILE A 28 7.61 -23.38 -6.09
C ILE A 28 7.52 -22.30 -5.01
N ASP A 29 7.30 -22.74 -3.78
CA ASP A 29 7.22 -21.86 -2.63
C ASP A 29 8.62 -21.60 -2.04
N GLU A 30 8.86 -20.40 -1.51
CA GLU A 30 10.16 -19.93 -0.96
C GLU A 30 11.31 -20.10 -1.98
N ALA A 31 11.08 -19.66 -3.22
CA ALA A 31 12.02 -19.88 -4.33
C ALA A 31 13.41 -19.22 -4.11
N GLN A 32 13.50 -18.19 -3.25
CA GLN A 32 14.78 -17.55 -2.89
C GLN A 32 15.76 -18.53 -2.22
N ARG A 33 15.29 -19.65 -1.67
CA ARG A 33 16.14 -20.68 -1.03
C ARG A 33 16.90 -21.56 -2.01
N ALA A 34 16.54 -21.49 -3.31
CA ALA A 34 17.27 -22.18 -4.38
C ALA A 34 17.55 -21.22 -5.56
N PRO A 35 18.49 -20.26 -5.42
CA PRO A 35 18.76 -19.25 -6.45
C PRO A 35 19.14 -19.84 -7.82
N ASN A 36 19.71 -21.03 -7.86
CA ASN A 36 20.11 -21.74 -9.07
C ASN A 36 18.91 -22.05 -10.00
N LEU A 37 17.69 -22.13 -9.42
CA LEU A 37 16.48 -22.37 -10.21
C LEU A 37 16.22 -21.29 -11.24
N ALA A 38 16.58 -20.04 -10.98
CA ALA A 38 16.33 -18.94 -11.92
C ALA A 38 17.05 -19.14 -13.27
N LEU A 39 18.31 -19.58 -13.24
CA LEU A 39 19.08 -19.90 -14.45
C LEU A 39 18.52 -21.13 -15.17
N ALA A 40 18.15 -22.16 -14.42
CA ALA A 40 17.55 -23.36 -14.97
C ALA A 40 16.17 -23.06 -15.59
N MET A 41 15.35 -22.24 -14.92
CA MET A 41 14.05 -21.79 -15.43
C MET A 41 14.18 -21.06 -16.77
N LYS A 42 15.14 -20.13 -16.89
CA LYS A 42 15.43 -19.47 -18.17
C LYS A 42 15.62 -20.49 -19.29
N ARG A 43 16.47 -21.49 -19.08
CA ARG A 43 16.76 -22.54 -20.09
C ARG A 43 15.53 -23.36 -20.43
N VAL A 44 14.77 -23.79 -19.42
CA VAL A 44 13.59 -24.64 -19.64
C VAL A 44 12.45 -23.85 -20.30
N ILE A 45 12.26 -22.57 -19.95
CA ILE A 45 11.26 -21.68 -20.56
C ILE A 45 11.63 -21.35 -22.01
N ASP A 46 12.91 -21.14 -22.32
CA ASP A 46 13.35 -20.87 -23.69
C ASP A 46 13.15 -22.06 -24.63
N LEU A 47 13.17 -23.30 -24.12
CA LEU A 47 12.87 -24.52 -24.86
C LEU A 47 11.35 -24.75 -25.05
N ASP A 48 10.54 -24.32 -24.08
CA ASP A 48 9.09 -24.47 -24.13
C ASP A 48 8.43 -23.27 -23.46
N ARG A 49 7.95 -22.33 -24.28
CA ARG A 49 7.40 -21.03 -23.87
C ARG A 49 5.91 -21.06 -23.49
N ARG A 50 5.35 -22.20 -23.15
CA ARG A 50 3.97 -22.24 -22.68
C ARG A 50 3.79 -21.38 -21.43
N PRO A 51 2.83 -20.43 -21.41
CA PRO A 51 2.56 -19.62 -20.24
C PRO A 51 1.99 -20.47 -19.09
N GLY A 52 2.18 -20.03 -17.83
CA GLY A 52 1.61 -20.69 -16.66
C GLY A 52 2.29 -22.01 -16.25
N ARG A 53 3.47 -22.34 -16.80
CA ARG A 53 4.20 -23.55 -16.38
C ARG A 53 4.71 -23.49 -14.96
N TYR A 54 5.10 -22.32 -14.53
CA TYR A 54 5.70 -22.10 -13.21
C TYR A 54 4.99 -20.98 -12.50
N ALA A 55 4.69 -21.18 -11.22
CA ALA A 55 4.33 -20.16 -10.26
C ALA A 55 5.35 -20.19 -9.13
N ILE A 56 6.07 -19.10 -8.93
CA ILE A 56 7.07 -18.99 -7.87
C ILE A 56 6.60 -18.01 -6.81
N THR A 57 6.76 -18.35 -5.55
CA THR A 57 6.45 -17.46 -4.43
C THR A 57 7.68 -17.23 -3.57
N GLY A 58 7.67 -16.15 -2.83
CA GLY A 58 8.71 -15.84 -1.86
C GLY A 58 8.28 -14.69 -0.96
N SER A 59 8.85 -14.64 0.21
CA SER A 59 8.64 -13.58 1.21
C SER A 59 9.26 -12.24 0.80
N THR A 60 9.91 -12.18 -0.37
CA THR A 60 10.62 -11.02 -0.89
C THR A 60 10.45 -10.87 -2.39
N ASP A 61 10.76 -9.69 -2.91
CA ASP A 61 10.78 -9.48 -4.36
C ASP A 61 11.89 -10.31 -5.01
N LEU A 62 11.50 -11.48 -5.52
CA LEU A 62 12.40 -12.45 -6.16
C LEU A 62 13.13 -11.86 -7.36
N LEU A 63 12.49 -10.94 -8.11
CA LEU A 63 13.09 -10.34 -9.29
C LEU A 63 14.21 -9.34 -8.95
N THR A 64 14.34 -8.93 -7.69
CA THR A 64 15.45 -8.08 -7.24
C THR A 64 16.69 -8.88 -6.78
N LEU A 65 16.58 -10.22 -6.71
CA LEU A 65 17.71 -11.05 -6.31
C LEU A 65 18.76 -11.12 -7.42
N PRO A 66 20.07 -11.10 -7.08
CA PRO A 66 21.14 -11.22 -8.04
C PRO A 66 21.02 -12.48 -8.92
N GLY A 67 21.11 -12.29 -10.24
CA GLY A 67 21.00 -13.37 -11.22
C GLY A 67 19.58 -13.85 -11.56
N VAL A 68 18.57 -13.50 -10.77
CA VAL A 68 17.16 -13.82 -11.05
C VAL A 68 16.57 -12.81 -12.03
N SER A 69 16.76 -11.52 -11.77
CA SER A 69 16.29 -10.41 -12.60
C SER A 69 16.64 -10.61 -14.08
N ASP A 70 17.92 -10.80 -14.38
CA ASP A 70 18.40 -10.97 -15.76
C ASP A 70 17.92 -12.27 -16.41
N SER A 71 17.76 -13.32 -15.60
CA SER A 71 17.33 -14.63 -16.09
C SER A 71 15.86 -14.68 -16.48
N LEU A 72 15.00 -14.00 -15.73
CA LEU A 72 13.55 -14.01 -15.92
C LEU A 72 13.00 -12.77 -16.64
N ALA A 73 13.85 -11.82 -17.03
CA ALA A 73 13.44 -10.65 -17.80
C ALA A 73 12.67 -11.05 -19.09
N GLY A 74 11.44 -10.54 -19.25
CA GLY A 74 10.55 -10.85 -20.36
C GLY A 74 9.99 -12.28 -20.39
N ARG A 75 10.17 -13.05 -19.30
CA ARG A 75 9.69 -14.44 -19.16
C ARG A 75 8.76 -14.63 -17.96
N ALA A 76 8.71 -13.69 -17.06
CA ALA A 76 7.89 -13.74 -15.85
C ALA A 76 7.09 -12.45 -15.68
N GLU A 77 5.90 -12.59 -15.14
CA GLU A 77 5.07 -11.51 -14.61
C GLU A 77 5.16 -11.54 -13.09
N SER A 78 5.33 -10.37 -12.47
CA SER A 78 5.38 -10.24 -11.02
C SER A 78 4.04 -9.77 -10.48
N LEU A 79 3.52 -10.49 -9.50
CA LEU A 79 2.31 -10.12 -8.76
C LEU A 79 2.69 -9.92 -7.30
N ARG A 80 2.35 -8.75 -6.75
CA ARG A 80 2.50 -8.50 -5.33
C ARG A 80 1.20 -8.88 -4.61
N LEU A 81 1.31 -9.78 -3.65
CA LEU A 81 0.19 -10.11 -2.76
C LEU A 81 0.22 -9.17 -1.55
N TYR A 82 -0.79 -8.31 -1.47
CA TYR A 82 -0.99 -7.43 -0.32
C TYR A 82 -1.75 -8.12 0.82
N GLY A 83 -1.81 -7.49 1.99
CA GLY A 83 -2.80 -7.85 2.99
C GLY A 83 -4.23 -7.65 2.45
N LEU A 84 -5.23 -8.23 3.13
CA LEU A 84 -6.64 -8.13 2.70
C LEU A 84 -7.09 -6.67 2.60
N SER A 85 -7.82 -6.35 1.54
CA SER A 85 -8.54 -5.10 1.42
C SER A 85 -9.78 -5.09 2.31
N GLN A 86 -10.35 -3.91 2.55
CA GLN A 86 -11.57 -3.83 3.34
C GLN A 86 -12.77 -4.46 2.61
N GLY A 87 -12.79 -4.43 1.28
CA GLY A 87 -13.79 -5.13 0.48
C GLY A 87 -13.71 -6.63 0.63
N GLU A 88 -12.51 -7.22 0.60
CA GLU A 88 -12.30 -8.64 0.87
C GLU A 88 -12.73 -9.04 2.29
N LEU A 89 -12.40 -8.21 3.29
CA LEU A 89 -12.82 -8.42 4.68
C LEU A 89 -14.35 -8.32 4.87
N ALA A 90 -15.02 -7.51 4.05
CA ALA A 90 -16.47 -7.40 4.01
C ALA A 90 -17.15 -8.52 3.19
N ASN A 91 -16.39 -9.51 2.68
CA ASN A 91 -16.87 -10.59 1.82
C ASN A 91 -17.66 -10.10 0.60
N ARG A 92 -17.24 -9.02 0.00
CA ARG A 92 -17.87 -8.52 -1.21
C ARG A 92 -17.61 -9.48 -2.38
N SER A 93 -18.65 -9.78 -3.15
CA SER A 93 -18.56 -10.70 -4.30
C SER A 93 -17.82 -10.09 -5.49
N THR A 94 -17.83 -8.77 -5.60
CA THR A 94 -17.13 -8.01 -6.64
C THR A 94 -16.06 -7.15 -5.99
N PRO A 95 -14.80 -7.22 -6.45
CA PRO A 95 -13.76 -6.33 -5.97
C PRO A 95 -14.13 -4.87 -6.24
N GLU A 96 -13.92 -4.02 -5.24
CA GLU A 96 -14.11 -2.58 -5.41
C GLU A 96 -13.03 -1.99 -6.28
N ASP A 97 -13.41 -1.03 -7.12
CA ASP A 97 -12.52 -0.19 -7.91
C ASP A 97 -12.91 1.27 -7.69
N TRP A 98 -12.38 1.84 -6.61
CA TRP A 98 -12.74 3.20 -6.19
C TRP A 98 -12.36 4.26 -7.24
N VAL A 99 -11.22 4.08 -7.91
CA VAL A 99 -10.78 5.02 -8.95
C VAL A 99 -11.74 5.00 -10.13
N HIS A 100 -12.13 3.84 -10.60
CA HIS A 100 -13.13 3.70 -11.66
C HIS A 100 -14.48 4.28 -11.21
N TRP A 101 -14.91 3.96 -9.99
CA TRP A 101 -16.17 4.46 -9.44
C TRP A 101 -16.19 5.99 -9.38
N ILE A 102 -15.18 6.66 -8.80
CA ILE A 102 -15.19 8.12 -8.69
C ILE A 102 -15.17 8.81 -10.06
N LEU A 103 -14.50 8.24 -11.05
CA LEU A 103 -14.53 8.73 -12.43
C LEU A 103 -15.90 8.60 -13.06
N SER A 104 -16.60 7.52 -12.82
CA SER A 104 -17.99 7.33 -13.29
C SER A 104 -18.96 8.34 -12.66
N VAL A 105 -18.78 8.58 -11.36
CA VAL A 105 -19.58 9.55 -10.59
C VAL A 105 -19.35 10.99 -11.07
N THR A 106 -18.10 11.36 -11.39
CA THR A 106 -17.77 12.70 -11.88
C THR A 106 -18.31 12.98 -13.29
N SER A 107 -18.46 11.95 -14.11
CA SER A 107 -19.02 12.05 -15.46
C SER A 107 -20.56 12.01 -15.50
N SER A 108 -21.19 11.62 -14.39
CA SER A 108 -22.66 11.48 -14.28
C SER A 108 -23.29 12.68 -13.57
N THR A 109 -24.48 13.09 -14.02
CA THR A 109 -25.31 14.09 -13.33
C THR A 109 -26.02 13.54 -12.08
N THR A 110 -25.88 12.25 -11.80
CA THR A 110 -26.65 11.49 -10.78
C THR A 110 -26.06 11.50 -9.37
N ILE A 111 -25.20 12.45 -9.01
CA ILE A 111 -24.56 12.49 -7.68
C ILE A 111 -25.54 12.83 -6.54
N ASP A 112 -26.64 13.48 -6.81
CA ASP A 112 -27.68 13.69 -5.78
C ASP A 112 -28.20 12.34 -5.26
N SER A 113 -28.16 11.29 -6.09
CA SER A 113 -28.51 9.92 -5.68
C SER A 113 -27.42 9.23 -4.83
N VAL A 114 -26.16 9.64 -4.90
CA VAL A 114 -25.07 9.06 -4.09
C VAL A 114 -25.25 9.41 -2.61
N GLY A 115 -25.60 10.66 -2.30
CA GLY A 115 -25.88 11.11 -0.93
C GLY A 115 -27.06 10.37 -0.28
N GLU A 116 -28.11 10.10 -1.04
CA GLU A 116 -29.29 9.35 -0.55
C GLU A 116 -28.97 7.87 -0.31
N HIS A 117 -28.13 7.24 -1.14
CA HIS A 117 -27.74 5.83 -0.98
C HIS A 117 -26.82 5.60 0.22
N TYR A 118 -25.88 6.52 0.50
CA TYR A 118 -25.03 6.44 1.68
C TYR A 118 -25.80 6.58 2.99
N GLN A 119 -26.99 7.21 2.98
CA GLN A 119 -27.84 7.31 4.17
C GLN A 119 -28.56 6.00 4.53
N HIS A 120 -28.65 5.06 3.59
CA HIS A 120 -29.37 3.78 3.77
C HIS A 120 -28.48 2.56 4.06
N GLU A 121 -27.19 2.67 3.86
CA GLU A 121 -26.25 1.60 4.24
C GLU A 121 -25.72 1.84 5.65
N ASN A 122 -25.49 0.75 6.40
CA ASN A 122 -24.88 0.76 7.73
C ASN A 122 -23.41 1.25 7.63
N ILE A 123 -23.23 2.57 7.51
CA ILE A 123 -21.90 3.15 7.54
C ILE A 123 -21.32 2.92 8.94
N ALA A 124 -20.15 2.33 8.98
CA ALA A 124 -19.47 2.04 10.23
C ALA A 124 -19.33 3.30 11.09
N HIS A 125 -19.70 3.20 12.36
CA HIS A 125 -19.56 4.31 13.32
C HIS A 125 -18.12 4.82 13.31
N PRO A 126 -17.84 6.09 13.57
CA PRO A 126 -16.49 6.66 13.54
C PRO A 126 -15.44 5.89 14.35
N GLU A 127 -15.80 5.37 15.52
CA GLU A 127 -14.90 4.53 16.32
C GLU A 127 -14.61 3.19 15.63
N GLN A 128 -15.58 2.64 14.93
CA GLN A 128 -15.41 1.43 14.14
C GLN A 128 -14.50 1.69 12.93
N GLN A 129 -14.66 2.82 12.24
CA GLN A 129 -13.75 3.25 11.17
C GLN A 129 -12.31 3.37 11.69
N ARG A 130 -12.12 3.98 12.89
CA ARG A 130 -10.79 4.05 13.54
C ARG A 130 -10.23 2.67 13.86
N SER A 131 -11.08 1.77 14.34
CA SER A 131 -10.68 0.40 14.64
C SER A 131 -10.23 -0.36 13.39
N ILE A 132 -10.92 -0.19 12.26
CA ILE A 132 -10.57 -0.75 10.96
C ILE A 132 -9.18 -0.29 10.52
N VAL A 133 -8.92 1.01 10.53
CA VAL A 133 -7.63 1.59 10.15
C VAL A 133 -6.48 1.06 11.03
N ILE A 134 -6.71 0.97 12.35
CA ILE A 134 -5.72 0.48 13.32
C ILE A 134 -5.51 -1.04 13.22
N ALA A 135 -6.49 -1.79 12.74
CA ALA A 135 -6.39 -3.25 12.63
C ALA A 135 -5.48 -3.71 11.49
N GLY A 136 -5.37 -2.92 10.41
CA GLY A 136 -4.62 -3.28 9.21
C GLY A 136 -5.30 -4.34 8.37
N GLY A 137 -4.54 -4.97 7.48
CA GLY A 137 -5.05 -5.96 6.51
C GLY A 137 -4.42 -7.35 6.63
N TYR A 138 -3.50 -7.60 7.55
CA TYR A 138 -2.89 -8.92 7.70
C TYR A 138 -3.87 -9.96 8.24
N PRO A 139 -4.08 -11.10 7.53
CA PRO A 139 -5.12 -12.07 7.89
C PRO A 139 -4.96 -12.64 9.30
N GLU A 140 -3.73 -13.00 9.69
CA GLU A 140 -3.48 -13.70 10.94
C GLU A 140 -3.77 -12.86 12.21
N PRO A 141 -3.35 -11.58 12.32
CA PRO A 141 -3.74 -10.77 13.48
C PRO A 141 -5.23 -10.44 13.49
N LEU A 142 -5.90 -10.38 12.33
CA LEU A 142 -7.34 -10.10 12.25
C LEU A 142 -8.21 -11.23 12.82
N LYS A 143 -7.73 -12.48 12.83
CA LYS A 143 -8.39 -13.63 13.49
C LYS A 143 -8.34 -13.54 15.02
N ARG A 144 -7.62 -12.58 15.58
CA ARG A 144 -7.42 -12.42 17.04
C ARG A 144 -8.11 -11.16 17.54
N GLU A 145 -8.76 -11.25 18.68
CA GLU A 145 -9.31 -10.08 19.34
C GLU A 145 -8.21 -9.04 19.63
N PRO A 146 -8.54 -7.73 19.53
CA PRO A 146 -7.62 -6.65 19.89
C PRO A 146 -7.05 -6.84 21.30
N GLY A 147 -5.74 -6.56 21.47
CA GLY A 147 -5.05 -6.65 22.75
C GLY A 147 -3.94 -7.70 22.76
N ARG A 148 -3.60 -8.21 23.94
CA ARG A 148 -2.37 -8.99 24.21
C ARG A 148 -2.07 -10.14 23.23
N ARG A 149 -3.09 -10.83 22.69
CA ARG A 149 -2.89 -11.94 21.76
C ARG A 149 -2.48 -11.45 20.38
N ARG A 150 -3.09 -10.36 19.90
CA ARG A 150 -2.75 -9.71 18.64
C ARG A 150 -1.36 -9.07 18.73
N ASP A 151 -1.08 -8.36 19.83
CA ASP A 151 0.22 -7.72 20.07
C ASP A 151 1.36 -8.76 20.12
N ARG A 152 1.14 -9.90 20.75
CA ARG A 152 2.11 -11.00 20.78
C ARG A 152 2.39 -11.54 19.38
N TRP A 153 1.36 -11.65 18.55
CA TRP A 153 1.55 -12.08 17.17
C TRP A 153 2.43 -11.09 16.40
N PHE A 154 2.14 -9.79 16.46
CA PHE A 154 2.97 -8.77 15.81
C PHE A 154 4.41 -8.79 16.32
N SER A 155 4.60 -8.91 17.62
CA SER A 155 5.95 -8.99 18.22
C SER A 155 6.73 -10.19 17.67
N SER A 156 6.15 -11.39 17.69
CA SER A 156 6.79 -12.61 17.19
C SER A 156 7.04 -12.57 15.69
N TYR A 157 6.11 -11.99 14.91
CA TYR A 157 6.25 -11.82 13.48
C TYR A 157 7.41 -10.91 13.12
N LEU A 158 7.48 -9.73 13.73
CA LEU A 158 8.55 -8.76 13.50
C LEU A 158 9.93 -9.28 13.97
N GLU A 159 9.97 -10.02 15.08
CA GLU A 159 11.19 -10.67 15.56
C GLU A 159 11.69 -11.72 14.54
N ARG A 160 10.79 -12.57 14.01
CA ARG A 160 11.14 -13.53 12.98
C ARG A 160 11.65 -12.85 11.71
N LEU A 161 10.98 -11.81 11.24
CA LEU A 161 11.42 -11.04 10.06
C LEU A 161 12.83 -10.46 10.26
N ALA A 162 13.12 -9.91 11.43
CA ALA A 162 14.42 -9.32 11.72
C ALA A 162 15.53 -10.36 11.86
N THR A 163 15.25 -11.47 12.56
CA THR A 163 16.29 -12.46 12.91
C THR A 163 16.53 -13.51 11.83
N HIS A 164 15.50 -13.84 11.05
CA HIS A 164 15.56 -14.88 10.02
C HIS A 164 15.59 -14.28 8.62
N ASP A 165 14.49 -13.65 8.20
CA ASP A 165 14.29 -13.26 6.80
C ASP A 165 15.26 -12.13 6.37
N ALA A 166 15.47 -11.12 7.23
CA ALA A 166 16.39 -10.04 6.94
C ALA A 166 17.86 -10.54 6.85
N ARG A 167 18.23 -11.51 7.70
CA ARG A 167 19.58 -12.11 7.67
C ARG A 167 19.81 -12.94 6.41
N GLU A 168 18.82 -13.73 6.01
CA GLU A 168 18.88 -14.54 4.78
C GLU A 168 19.07 -13.67 3.54
N LEU A 169 18.38 -12.53 3.48
CA LEU A 169 18.44 -11.61 2.35
C LEU A 169 19.67 -10.73 2.30
N ALA A 170 20.15 -10.27 3.44
CA ALA A 170 21.22 -9.28 3.53
C ALA A 170 22.60 -9.92 3.73
N GLY A 171 22.65 -11.17 4.14
CA GLY A 171 23.91 -11.87 4.43
C GLY A 171 24.69 -11.31 5.65
N SER A 172 24.09 -10.38 6.43
CA SER A 172 24.70 -9.74 7.59
C SER A 172 23.77 -9.76 8.80
N SER A 173 24.31 -9.89 9.99
CA SER A 173 23.59 -9.82 11.27
C SER A 173 23.12 -8.41 11.62
N ASP A 174 23.75 -7.39 11.08
CA ASP A 174 23.55 -5.99 11.46
C ASP A 174 22.13 -5.50 11.07
N TYR A 175 21.57 -6.08 10.01
CA TYR A 175 20.18 -5.74 9.59
C TYR A 175 19.15 -6.15 10.64
N ALA A 176 19.37 -7.23 11.37
CA ALA A 176 18.48 -7.68 12.43
C ALA A 176 18.38 -6.64 13.57
N GLU A 177 19.47 -5.95 13.85
CA GLU A 177 19.55 -4.95 14.94
C GLU A 177 18.76 -3.70 14.60
N TYR A 178 18.82 -3.21 13.35
CA TYR A 178 18.27 -1.90 12.97
C TYR A 178 16.89 -1.95 12.34
N LEU A 179 16.42 -3.12 11.83
CA LEU A 179 15.14 -3.22 11.13
C LEU A 179 13.94 -2.83 12.00
N GLN A 180 13.84 -3.40 13.21
CA GLN A 180 12.72 -3.06 14.11
C GLN A 180 12.78 -1.60 14.62
N PRO A 181 13.92 -1.05 15.06
CA PRO A 181 14.05 0.38 15.37
C PRO A 181 13.68 1.29 14.21
N LEU A 182 14.09 0.97 12.98
CA LEU A 182 13.72 1.71 11.78
C LEU A 182 12.20 1.72 11.58
N LEU A 183 11.58 0.54 11.58
CA LEU A 183 10.12 0.42 11.43
C LEU A 183 9.37 1.19 12.53
N LYS A 184 9.87 1.18 13.77
CA LYS A 184 9.29 1.93 14.89
C LYS A 184 9.37 3.44 14.67
N ILE A 185 10.49 3.94 14.15
CA ILE A 185 10.64 5.37 13.79
C ILE A 185 9.65 5.74 12.69
N LEU A 186 9.58 4.95 11.61
CA LEU A 186 8.65 5.18 10.51
C LEU A 186 7.19 5.11 10.98
N ALA A 187 6.83 4.14 11.79
CA ALA A 187 5.50 4.01 12.38
C ALA A 187 5.11 5.21 13.24
N SER A 188 6.07 5.80 13.97
CA SER A 188 5.82 6.99 14.80
C SER A 188 5.62 8.28 14.01
N GLN A 189 6.02 8.30 12.73
CA GLN A 189 5.84 9.43 11.82
C GLN A 189 4.57 9.28 10.96
N GLY A 190 4.05 8.05 10.83
CA GLY A 190 3.01 7.71 9.89
C GLY A 190 3.46 7.96 8.44
N GLN A 191 2.55 8.36 7.55
CA GLN A 191 2.89 8.70 6.17
C GLN A 191 3.48 10.11 6.10
N ALA A 192 4.80 10.21 6.09
CA ALA A 192 5.52 11.47 6.14
C ALA A 192 6.67 11.51 5.13
N GLU A 193 7.06 12.74 4.73
CA GLU A 193 8.25 12.93 3.91
C GLU A 193 9.50 12.41 4.64
N LEU A 194 10.26 11.58 3.93
CA LEU A 194 11.49 10.99 4.46
C LEU A 194 12.61 12.03 4.58
N VAL A 195 13.00 12.35 5.80
CA VAL A 195 14.20 13.14 6.09
C VAL A 195 15.31 12.19 6.55
N LYS A 196 16.09 11.66 5.59
CA LYS A 196 17.13 10.62 5.86
C LYS A 196 18.07 11.02 7.00
N ALA A 197 18.59 12.24 7.01
CA ALA A 197 19.49 12.72 8.05
C ALA A 197 18.88 12.64 9.46
N LYS A 198 17.56 12.90 9.61
CA LYS A 198 16.87 12.81 10.90
C LYS A 198 16.74 11.36 11.35
N VAL A 199 16.34 10.47 10.43
CA VAL A 199 16.16 9.04 10.74
C VAL A 199 17.50 8.38 11.05
N ALA A 200 18.54 8.62 10.25
CA ALA A 200 19.88 8.10 10.46
C ALA A 200 20.45 8.54 11.82
N ARG A 201 20.29 9.82 12.18
CA ARG A 201 20.70 10.33 13.50
C ARG A 201 19.98 9.63 14.64
N ASN A 202 18.68 9.41 14.52
CA ASN A 202 17.90 8.73 15.56
C ASN A 202 18.29 7.26 15.74
N LEU A 203 18.79 6.62 14.67
CA LEU A 203 19.30 5.25 14.69
C LEU A 203 20.78 5.16 15.06
N GLY A 204 21.53 6.27 15.09
CA GLY A 204 22.97 6.29 15.33
C GLY A 204 23.79 5.70 14.16
N ILE A 205 23.30 5.76 12.93
CA ILE A 205 23.92 5.21 11.73
C ILE A 205 24.16 6.28 10.66
N SER A 206 24.94 5.95 9.63
CA SER A 206 25.14 6.82 8.47
C SER A 206 23.90 6.84 7.55
N GLU A 207 23.74 7.91 6.74
CA GLU A 207 22.66 7.98 5.74
C GLU A 207 22.81 6.93 4.65
N THR A 208 24.03 6.49 4.36
CA THR A 208 24.30 5.37 3.43
C THR A 208 23.73 4.07 3.99
N ALA A 209 24.11 3.71 5.23
CA ALA A 209 23.57 2.53 5.89
C ALA A 209 22.04 2.57 6.01
N LEU A 210 21.46 3.74 6.34
CA LEU A 210 19.99 3.90 6.35
C LEU A 210 19.39 3.59 4.99
N THR A 211 20.04 4.01 3.90
CA THR A 211 19.52 3.73 2.54
C THR A 211 19.45 2.24 2.28
N ASP A 212 20.47 1.47 2.69
CA ASP A 212 20.50 0.02 2.54
C ASP A 212 19.41 -0.66 3.40
N TYR A 213 19.20 -0.19 4.62
CA TYR A 213 18.11 -0.70 5.49
C TYR A 213 16.71 -0.39 4.94
N LEU A 214 16.51 0.80 4.37
CA LEU A 214 15.24 1.15 3.73
C LEU A 214 14.98 0.27 2.51
N GLN A 215 15.99 0.06 1.65
CA GLN A 215 15.87 -0.82 0.49
C GLN A 215 15.55 -2.26 0.90
N LEU A 216 16.17 -2.76 1.97
CA LEU A 216 15.84 -4.08 2.50
C LEU A 216 14.38 -4.13 2.99
N ALA A 217 13.95 -3.16 3.77
CA ALA A 217 12.57 -3.08 4.27
C ALA A 217 11.53 -2.98 3.14
N GLU A 218 11.85 -2.26 2.05
CA GLU A 218 11.03 -2.19 0.84
C GLU A 218 10.98 -3.55 0.12
N ARG A 219 12.12 -4.23 -0.04
CA ARG A 219 12.21 -5.57 -0.63
C ARG A 219 11.46 -6.63 0.18
N MET A 220 11.38 -6.47 1.49
CA MET A 220 10.58 -7.31 2.40
C MET A 220 9.11 -6.89 2.46
N TYR A 221 8.69 -5.92 1.66
CA TYR A 221 7.33 -5.36 1.65
C TYR A 221 6.85 -4.81 3.00
N LEU A 222 7.78 -4.42 3.87
CA LEU A 222 7.47 -3.84 5.19
C LEU A 222 7.28 -2.33 5.15
N VAL A 223 7.81 -1.69 4.13
CA VAL A 223 7.77 -0.25 3.92
C VAL A 223 7.28 0.05 2.51
N ASP A 224 6.43 1.04 2.41
CA ASP A 224 5.93 1.58 1.15
C ASP A 224 6.31 3.05 1.02
N SER A 225 6.64 3.47 -0.20
CA SER A 225 6.91 4.87 -0.51
C SER A 225 6.01 5.38 -1.63
N ILE A 226 5.55 6.63 -1.53
CA ILE A 226 4.88 7.33 -2.62
C ILE A 226 5.76 8.51 -3.06
N PRO A 227 6.02 8.66 -4.38
CA PRO A 227 6.88 9.71 -4.88
C PRO A 227 6.20 11.07 -4.77
N GLY A 228 7.01 12.13 -4.74
CA GLY A 228 6.51 13.49 -4.90
C GLY A 228 6.04 13.72 -6.33
N TRP A 229 4.82 14.22 -6.49
CA TRP A 229 4.27 14.63 -7.77
C TRP A 229 4.65 16.08 -8.12
N GLY A 230 4.74 16.40 -9.41
CA GLY A 230 5.01 17.75 -9.90
C GLY A 230 4.13 18.10 -11.09
N ILE A 231 3.72 19.36 -11.18
CA ILE A 231 2.87 19.85 -12.28
C ILE A 231 3.58 19.71 -13.65
N GLY A 232 4.91 19.77 -13.69
CA GLY A 232 5.74 19.55 -14.88
C GLY A 232 6.54 18.25 -14.78
N PHE A 233 6.82 17.61 -15.93
CA PHE A 233 7.55 16.32 -16.00
C PHE A 233 8.93 16.34 -15.35
N THR A 234 9.65 17.47 -15.41
CA THR A 234 11.00 17.63 -14.87
C THR A 234 11.06 17.78 -13.36
N ASN A 235 9.96 18.12 -12.69
CA ASN A 235 9.93 18.38 -11.24
C ASN A 235 9.64 17.16 -10.38
N ARG A 236 9.44 15.98 -10.97
CA ARG A 236 9.03 14.76 -10.24
C ARG A 236 10.18 14.06 -9.54
N SER A 237 11.39 14.10 -10.11
CA SER A 237 12.54 13.35 -9.62
C SER A 237 13.27 13.98 -8.42
N VAL A 238 12.94 15.22 -8.04
CA VAL A 238 13.67 15.98 -7.02
C VAL A 238 12.94 16.06 -5.68
N LYS A 239 11.67 15.65 -5.63
CA LYS A 239 10.87 15.76 -4.41
C LYS A 239 11.06 14.54 -3.50
N ARG A 240 11.13 14.78 -2.18
CA ARG A 240 11.23 13.71 -1.18
C ARG A 240 9.99 12.83 -1.24
N PRO A 241 10.14 11.50 -1.24
CA PRO A 241 8.99 10.61 -1.11
C PRO A 241 8.38 10.69 0.29
N LYS A 242 7.07 10.51 0.40
CA LYS A 242 6.45 10.11 1.67
C LYS A 242 6.65 8.60 1.84
N ILE A 243 6.99 8.18 3.07
CA ILE A 243 7.26 6.79 3.40
C ILE A 243 6.42 6.37 4.60
N SER A 244 5.95 5.14 4.60
CA SER A 244 5.17 4.55 5.70
C SER A 244 5.46 3.07 5.85
N VAL A 245 5.11 2.51 7.01
CA VAL A 245 5.00 1.06 7.18
C VAL A 245 3.81 0.58 6.35
N SER A 246 3.99 -0.50 5.57
CA SER A 246 3.03 -0.93 4.54
C SER A 246 1.68 -1.40 5.10
N ASP A 247 1.66 -1.95 6.32
CA ASP A 247 0.43 -2.35 6.99
C ASP A 247 0.15 -1.47 8.20
N THR A 248 -1.04 -0.90 8.26
CA THR A 248 -1.42 0.03 9.35
C THR A 248 -1.57 -0.67 10.69
N GLY A 249 -1.84 -1.97 10.73
CA GLY A 249 -1.86 -2.76 11.96
C GLY A 249 -0.46 -2.91 12.56
N ILE A 250 0.55 -3.17 11.73
CA ILE A 250 1.96 -3.16 12.15
C ILE A 250 2.36 -1.77 12.62
N ALA A 251 2.00 -0.72 11.87
CA ALA A 251 2.32 0.66 12.23
C ALA A 251 1.68 1.07 13.58
N ALA A 252 0.41 0.73 13.79
CA ALA A 252 -0.30 0.98 15.03
C ALA A 252 0.32 0.24 16.22
N PHE A 253 0.68 -1.05 16.03
CA PHE A 253 1.38 -1.84 17.04
C PHE A 253 2.72 -1.20 17.42
N LEU A 254 3.57 -0.89 16.46
CA LEU A 254 4.91 -0.32 16.68
C LEU A 254 4.88 1.06 17.33
N SER A 255 3.91 1.91 16.97
CA SER A 255 3.73 3.23 17.56
C SER A 255 2.95 3.21 18.89
N GLY A 256 2.36 2.06 19.22
CA GLY A 256 1.49 1.91 20.38
C GLY A 256 0.18 2.72 20.26
N LEU A 257 -0.27 3.00 19.02
CA LEU A 257 -1.51 3.69 18.75
C LEU A 257 -2.70 2.75 18.96
N THR A 258 -3.68 3.21 19.73
CA THR A 258 -4.96 2.52 19.96
C THR A 258 -6.10 3.47 19.64
N VAL A 259 -7.34 2.95 19.51
CA VAL A 259 -8.53 3.78 19.28
C VAL A 259 -8.63 4.88 20.36
N GLN A 260 -8.45 4.54 21.62
CA GLN A 260 -8.51 5.52 22.73
C GLN A 260 -7.39 6.57 22.67
N LYS A 261 -6.18 6.17 22.24
CA LYS A 261 -5.07 7.13 22.08
C LYS A 261 -5.29 8.03 20.88
N SER A 262 -5.88 7.54 19.79
CA SER A 262 -6.16 8.33 18.58
C SER A 262 -7.15 9.48 18.79
N LEU A 263 -7.88 9.47 19.91
CA LEU A 263 -8.82 10.53 20.31
C LEU A 263 -8.16 11.59 21.19
N LYS A 264 -6.90 11.42 21.58
CA LYS A 264 -6.16 12.33 22.48
C LYS A 264 -5.14 13.15 21.69
N SER A 265 -4.76 14.30 22.24
CA SER A 265 -3.67 15.12 21.70
C SER A 265 -2.40 14.28 21.50
N GLY A 266 -1.68 14.49 20.40
CA GLY A 266 -0.52 13.71 19.98
C GLY A 266 -0.87 12.38 19.30
N GLY A 267 -1.93 11.70 19.72
CA GLY A 267 -2.43 10.51 19.03
C GLY A 267 -3.32 10.86 17.83
N PHE A 268 -3.95 12.02 17.86
CA PHE A 268 -4.80 12.49 16.76
C PHE A 268 -4.00 12.77 15.48
N GLU A 269 -2.87 13.46 15.59
CA GLU A 269 -1.98 13.74 14.45
C GLU A 269 -1.37 12.45 13.88
N LEU A 270 -0.91 11.55 14.77
CA LEU A 270 -0.38 10.26 14.35
C LEU A 270 -1.45 9.42 13.66
N TYR A 271 -2.69 9.45 14.14
CA TYR A 271 -3.80 8.76 13.49
C TYR A 271 -4.12 9.36 12.13
N GLY A 272 -4.03 10.69 11.97
CA GLY A 272 -4.20 11.34 10.66
C GLY A 272 -3.21 10.80 9.63
N ALA A 273 -1.93 10.75 9.99
CA ALA A 273 -0.89 10.20 9.13
C ALA A 273 -1.03 8.68 8.88
N LEU A 274 -1.56 7.92 9.85
CA LEU A 274 -1.91 6.51 9.66
C LEU A 274 -3.10 6.33 8.72
N LEU A 275 -4.10 7.21 8.78
CA LEU A 275 -5.26 7.22 7.88
C LEU A 275 -4.83 7.49 6.43
N GLU A 276 -3.90 8.42 6.19
CA GLU A 276 -3.32 8.62 4.86
C GLU A 276 -2.65 7.33 4.35
N ALA A 277 -1.82 6.68 5.19
CA ALA A 277 -1.17 5.42 4.83
C ALA A 277 -2.19 4.31 4.52
N PHE A 278 -3.28 4.23 5.29
CA PHE A 278 -4.37 3.29 5.07
C PHE A 278 -5.03 3.51 3.71
N ILE A 279 -5.39 4.74 3.36
CA ILE A 279 -6.03 5.07 2.09
C ILE A 279 -5.10 4.73 0.91
N VAL A 280 -3.82 5.09 1.01
CA VAL A 280 -2.81 4.70 0.00
C VAL A 280 -2.72 3.18 -0.12
N GLY A 281 -2.73 2.46 1.01
CA GLY A 281 -2.71 1.00 1.05
C GLY A 281 -3.93 0.38 0.34
N GLU A 282 -5.14 0.87 0.62
CA GLU A 282 -6.37 0.40 -0.04
C GLU A 282 -6.35 0.68 -1.55
N LEU A 283 -5.94 1.88 -1.97
CA LEU A 283 -5.80 2.20 -3.40
C LEU A 283 -4.76 1.32 -4.10
N ARG A 284 -3.65 0.96 -3.45
CA ARG A 284 -2.64 0.05 -4.00
C ARG A 284 -3.14 -1.39 -4.14
N LYS A 285 -3.92 -1.86 -3.18
CA LYS A 285 -4.57 -3.18 -3.28
C LYS A 285 -5.50 -3.19 -4.48
N GLN A 286 -6.37 -2.20 -4.59
CA GLN A 286 -7.31 -2.05 -5.70
C GLN A 286 -6.60 -1.88 -7.06
N GLN A 287 -5.44 -1.24 -7.09
CA GLN A 287 -4.63 -1.09 -8.30
C GLN A 287 -4.28 -2.43 -8.97
N THR A 288 -4.21 -3.51 -8.20
CA THR A 288 -3.88 -4.85 -8.75
C THR A 288 -4.98 -5.47 -9.59
N TRP A 289 -6.22 -5.01 -9.45
CA TRP A 289 -7.38 -5.46 -10.24
C TRP A 289 -8.20 -4.33 -10.88
N SER A 290 -7.80 -3.07 -10.67
CA SER A 290 -8.49 -1.92 -11.25
C SER A 290 -8.51 -1.96 -12.77
N THR A 291 -9.63 -1.56 -13.35
CA THR A 291 -9.76 -1.33 -14.79
C THR A 291 -9.02 -0.07 -15.25
N GLU A 292 -8.73 0.84 -14.32
CA GLU A 292 -7.99 2.06 -14.57
C GLU A 292 -6.49 1.86 -14.33
N ARG A 293 -5.68 2.41 -15.22
CA ARG A 293 -4.23 2.48 -15.00
C ARG A 293 -3.87 3.80 -14.35
N TYR A 294 -3.30 3.74 -13.15
CA TYR A 294 -2.92 4.93 -12.42
C TYR A 294 -1.64 4.75 -11.60
N SER A 295 -1.05 5.85 -11.19
CA SER A 295 0.02 5.91 -10.19
C SER A 295 -0.40 6.75 -9.00
N ILE A 296 0.17 6.46 -7.83
CA ILE A 296 -0.12 7.16 -6.58
C ILE A 296 1.11 7.96 -6.18
N ALA A 297 0.92 9.24 -5.87
CA ALA A 297 1.94 10.17 -5.44
C ALA A 297 1.38 11.14 -4.40
N HIS A 298 2.20 12.06 -3.90
CA HIS A 298 1.78 13.20 -3.09
C HIS A 298 2.28 14.50 -3.70
N PHE A 299 1.63 15.62 -3.39
CA PHE A 299 2.11 16.92 -3.84
C PHE A 299 2.45 17.81 -2.66
N ARG A 300 3.62 18.42 -2.69
CA ARG A 300 4.01 19.48 -1.77
C ARG A 300 4.89 20.51 -2.44
N GLN A 301 4.47 21.76 -2.40
CA GLN A 301 5.26 22.87 -2.94
C GLN A 301 5.00 24.15 -2.13
N ARG A 302 6.03 24.69 -1.52
CA ARG A 302 5.93 25.85 -0.61
C ARG A 302 4.93 25.56 0.54
N ASN A 303 3.80 26.28 0.55
CA ASN A 303 2.76 26.16 1.57
C ASN A 303 1.55 25.33 1.10
N GLU A 304 1.65 24.70 -0.08
CA GLU A 304 0.57 23.93 -0.67
C GLU A 304 0.89 22.43 -0.60
N GLU A 305 -0.04 21.67 -0.13
CA GLU A 305 0.08 20.22 0.03
C GLU A 305 -1.22 19.55 -0.43
N ILE A 306 -1.08 18.43 -1.15
CA ILE A 306 -2.15 17.48 -1.43
C ILE A 306 -1.67 16.14 -0.90
N ASP A 307 -2.43 15.53 -0.03
CA ASP A 307 -2.03 14.32 0.66
C ASP A 307 -1.80 13.18 -0.33
N ILE A 308 -2.72 12.98 -1.28
CA ILE A 308 -2.64 11.93 -2.28
C ILE A 308 -3.03 12.48 -3.66
N VAL A 309 -2.20 12.21 -4.66
CA VAL A 309 -2.47 12.48 -6.08
C VAL A 309 -2.52 11.14 -6.79
N VAL A 310 -3.67 10.80 -7.37
CA VAL A 310 -3.80 9.66 -8.26
C VAL A 310 -3.70 10.18 -9.69
N GLU A 311 -2.64 9.81 -10.39
CA GLU A 311 -2.42 10.20 -11.79
C GLU A 311 -2.80 9.05 -12.72
N LEU A 312 -3.76 9.31 -13.59
CA LEU A 312 -4.28 8.37 -14.58
C LEU A 312 -3.32 8.25 -15.78
N ALA A 313 -3.42 7.17 -16.53
CA ALA A 313 -2.60 6.92 -17.72
C ALA A 313 -2.75 8.00 -18.80
N ASP A 314 -3.90 8.68 -18.87
CA ASP A 314 -4.17 9.78 -19.79
C ASP A 314 -3.64 11.15 -19.32
N GLY A 315 -3.00 11.20 -18.15
CA GLY A 315 -2.41 12.39 -17.54
C GLY A 315 -3.38 13.26 -16.74
N ARG A 316 -4.66 12.85 -16.61
CA ARG A 316 -5.58 13.46 -15.65
C ARG A 316 -5.24 13.03 -14.24
N VAL A 317 -5.70 13.78 -13.25
CA VAL A 317 -5.42 13.54 -11.85
C VAL A 317 -6.68 13.59 -10.98
N ILE A 318 -6.70 12.73 -9.97
CA ILE A 318 -7.63 12.85 -8.85
C ILE A 318 -6.82 13.42 -7.69
N LEU A 319 -7.28 14.53 -7.13
CA LEU A 319 -6.67 15.20 -5.98
C LEU A 319 -7.43 14.81 -4.72
N ILE A 320 -6.72 14.25 -3.73
CA ILE A 320 -7.34 13.76 -2.51
C ILE A 320 -6.70 14.41 -1.29
N GLU A 321 -7.54 14.99 -0.44
CA GLU A 321 -7.19 15.46 0.91
C GLU A 321 -7.78 14.51 1.94
N VAL A 322 -7.07 14.25 3.03
CA VAL A 322 -7.47 13.31 4.07
C VAL A 322 -7.76 14.06 5.38
N LYS A 323 -8.90 13.81 5.98
CA LYS A 323 -9.29 14.41 7.26
C LYS A 323 -9.68 13.36 8.29
N SER A 324 -9.00 13.34 9.41
CA SER A 324 -9.29 12.42 10.53
C SER A 324 -10.42 12.93 11.47
N SER A 325 -11.15 13.97 11.06
CA SER A 325 -12.31 14.53 11.76
C SER A 325 -13.61 13.96 11.18
N HIS A 326 -14.71 14.11 11.96
CA HIS A 326 -16.07 13.76 11.52
C HIS A 326 -16.73 14.86 10.75
N ASP A 327 -16.32 16.10 11.00
CA ASP A 327 -16.82 17.28 10.32
C ASP A 327 -15.72 17.88 9.48
N VAL A 328 -16.10 18.40 8.32
CA VAL A 328 -15.21 19.10 7.39
C VAL A 328 -15.83 20.45 7.04
N ASP A 329 -15.00 21.45 6.90
CA ASP A 329 -15.37 22.78 6.45
C ASP A 329 -14.56 23.19 5.20
N ALA A 330 -14.86 24.36 4.65
CA ALA A 330 -14.23 24.86 3.42
C ALA A 330 -12.70 24.98 3.49
N ARG A 331 -12.11 24.99 4.69
CA ARG A 331 -10.65 24.98 4.85
C ARG A 331 -10.03 23.65 4.42
N ALA A 332 -10.80 22.57 4.50
CA ALA A 332 -10.34 21.22 4.13
C ALA A 332 -9.95 21.11 2.65
N TRP A 333 -10.54 21.90 1.76
CA TRP A 333 -10.24 21.81 0.31
C TRP A 333 -9.59 23.06 -0.27
N LYS A 334 -9.06 23.94 0.57
CA LYS A 334 -8.38 25.15 0.12
C LYS A 334 -7.23 24.84 -0.88
N HIS A 335 -6.36 23.91 -0.53
CA HIS A 335 -5.24 23.53 -1.40
C HIS A 335 -5.71 22.78 -2.65
N LEU A 336 -6.75 21.97 -2.54
CA LEU A 336 -7.38 21.30 -3.68
C LEU A 336 -7.87 22.30 -4.72
N LYS A 337 -8.53 23.41 -4.30
CA LYS A 337 -8.94 24.49 -5.21
C LYS A 337 -7.77 25.18 -5.86
N THR A 338 -6.76 25.57 -5.07
CA THR A 338 -5.59 26.28 -5.60
C THR A 338 -4.88 25.47 -6.68
N ILE A 339 -4.59 24.20 -6.38
CA ILE A 339 -3.92 23.30 -7.33
C ILE A 339 -4.85 22.92 -8.48
N GLY A 340 -6.14 22.69 -8.18
CA GLY A 340 -7.15 22.41 -9.20
C GLY A 340 -7.27 23.51 -10.24
N SER A 341 -7.23 24.79 -9.83
CA SER A 341 -7.25 25.94 -10.74
C SER A 341 -6.00 25.98 -11.66
N GLN A 342 -4.83 25.61 -11.13
CA GLN A 342 -3.59 25.56 -11.94
C GLN A 342 -3.62 24.42 -12.96
N LEU A 343 -4.28 23.31 -12.65
CA LEU A 343 -4.33 22.11 -13.50
C LEU A 343 -5.48 22.16 -14.52
N GLY A 344 -6.54 22.89 -14.22
CA GLY A 344 -7.70 23.05 -15.10
C GLY A 344 -8.31 21.71 -15.49
N GLN A 345 -8.44 21.46 -16.79
CA GLN A 345 -9.09 20.25 -17.33
C GLN A 345 -8.33 18.94 -17.02
N ARG A 346 -7.10 19.01 -16.48
CA ARG A 346 -6.40 17.81 -16.01
C ARG A 346 -6.96 17.25 -14.71
N VAL A 347 -7.78 17.98 -13.97
CA VAL A 347 -8.41 17.48 -12.76
C VAL A 347 -9.63 16.64 -13.15
N ALA A 348 -9.56 15.33 -12.92
CA ALA A 348 -10.66 14.41 -13.11
C ALA A 348 -11.64 14.43 -11.93
N ALA A 349 -11.11 14.54 -10.70
CA ALA A 349 -11.92 14.68 -9.49
C ALA A 349 -11.15 15.38 -8.38
N THR A 350 -11.87 16.05 -7.50
CA THR A 350 -11.37 16.67 -6.27
C THR A 350 -12.11 16.08 -5.09
N VAL A 351 -11.42 15.40 -4.19
CA VAL A 351 -12.01 14.57 -3.15
C VAL A 351 -11.44 14.91 -1.78
N VAL A 352 -12.29 15.02 -0.77
CA VAL A 352 -11.91 14.98 0.64
C VAL A 352 -12.38 13.64 1.21
N ILE A 353 -11.49 12.80 1.68
CA ILE A 353 -11.83 11.56 2.40
C ILE A 353 -11.78 11.85 3.90
N TYR A 354 -12.85 11.50 4.61
CA TYR A 354 -12.99 11.83 6.03
C TYR A 354 -13.63 10.71 6.86
N LEU A 355 -13.67 10.88 8.20
CA LEU A 355 -14.26 9.88 9.10
C LEU A 355 -15.76 10.14 9.40
N GLY A 356 -16.45 10.82 8.52
CA GLY A 356 -17.90 11.02 8.66
C GLY A 356 -18.69 9.86 8.08
N ASP A 357 -20.00 10.06 8.05
CA ASP A 357 -21.02 9.09 7.65
C ASP A 357 -21.83 9.53 6.42
N LYS A 358 -21.47 10.66 5.80
CA LYS A 358 -22.21 11.22 4.67
C LYS A 358 -21.33 11.43 3.46
N ALA A 359 -21.81 11.05 2.29
CA ALA A 359 -21.25 11.50 1.03
C ALA A 359 -21.90 12.83 0.64
N LEU A 360 -21.06 13.84 0.45
CA LEU A 360 -21.52 15.21 0.16
C LEU A 360 -20.82 15.73 -1.10
N ARG A 361 -21.47 16.65 -1.78
CA ARG A 361 -20.93 17.37 -2.92
C ARG A 361 -21.03 18.86 -2.67
N PHE A 362 -19.94 19.56 -2.82
CA PHE A 362 -19.88 21.01 -2.72
C PHE A 362 -19.49 21.63 -4.04
N HIS A 363 -20.05 22.81 -4.32
CA HIS A 363 -19.62 23.69 -5.40
C HIS A 363 -19.05 24.95 -4.76
N ASP A 364 -17.77 25.20 -4.97
CA ASP A 364 -17.04 26.33 -4.40
C ASP A 364 -16.11 26.94 -5.44
N ASP A 365 -16.36 28.21 -5.81
CA ASP A 365 -15.58 28.97 -6.81
C ASP A 365 -15.35 28.20 -8.14
N GLY A 366 -16.38 27.56 -8.66
CA GLY A 366 -16.31 26.80 -9.92
C GLY A 366 -15.65 25.42 -9.80
N HIS A 367 -15.27 25.01 -8.61
CA HIS A 367 -14.77 23.65 -8.31
C HIS A 367 -15.87 22.77 -7.73
N THR A 368 -15.93 21.52 -8.19
CA THR A 368 -16.76 20.48 -7.57
C THR A 368 -15.88 19.67 -6.63
N ILE A 369 -16.25 19.63 -5.36
CA ILE A 369 -15.55 18.90 -4.30
C ILE A 369 -16.46 17.79 -3.79
N PHE A 370 -15.97 16.56 -3.83
CA PHE A 370 -16.62 15.40 -3.22
C PHE A 370 -16.07 15.22 -1.83
N VAL A 371 -16.93 15.15 -0.82
CA VAL A 371 -16.58 14.84 0.56
C VAL A 371 -17.14 13.46 0.86
N LEU A 372 -16.25 12.47 0.98
CA LEU A 372 -16.63 11.06 1.02
C LEU A 372 -16.15 10.40 2.31
N PRO A 373 -16.96 9.54 2.95
CA PRO A 373 -16.49 8.71 4.05
C PRO A 373 -15.32 7.83 3.63
N VAL A 374 -14.41 7.50 4.55
CA VAL A 374 -13.34 6.54 4.27
C VAL A 374 -13.89 5.18 3.82
N THR A 375 -15.09 4.82 4.28
CA THR A 375 -15.78 3.60 3.85
C THR A 375 -16.13 3.58 2.37
N SER A 376 -16.14 4.74 1.70
CA SER A 376 -16.32 4.82 0.24
C SER A 376 -15.26 4.05 -0.54
N LEU A 377 -14.11 3.75 0.06
CA LEU A 377 -13.07 2.94 -0.57
C LEU A 377 -13.49 1.48 -0.80
N TRP A 378 -14.49 0.98 -0.06
CA TRP A 378 -14.96 -0.41 -0.16
C TRP A 378 -16.49 -0.58 -0.10
N GLN A 379 -17.23 0.50 0.01
CA GLN A 379 -18.70 0.52 0.02
C GLN A 379 -19.19 1.53 -1.01
N HIS A 380 -19.18 1.13 -2.27
CA HIS A 380 -19.78 1.94 -3.32
C HIS A 380 -21.28 1.63 -3.40
N PRO A 381 -22.17 2.63 -3.60
CA PRO A 381 -23.52 2.34 -3.98
C PRO A 381 -23.51 1.65 -5.36
N GLU A 382 -24.13 0.49 -5.46
CA GLU A 382 -24.28 -0.18 -6.75
C GLU A 382 -25.14 0.70 -7.69
N PRO A 383 -24.73 0.84 -8.97
CA PRO A 383 -25.61 1.51 -9.93
C PRO A 383 -26.91 0.72 -10.00
N ARG A 384 -28.05 1.40 -9.86
CA ARG A 384 -29.37 0.78 -10.08
C ARG A 384 -29.36 0.15 -11.46
N GLN A 385 -29.49 -1.17 -11.52
CA GLN A 385 -29.86 -1.84 -12.75
C GLN A 385 -31.27 -1.33 -13.12
N GLY A 386 -31.31 -0.43 -14.11
CA GLY A 386 -32.54 0.11 -14.68
C GLY A 386 -33.29 -0.92 -15.53
#